data_506ae89520ea1bf83d745616636f7c95
#
_entry.id   506ae89520ea1bf83d745616636f7c95
#
_cell.length_a   1.000
_cell.length_b   1.000
_cell.length_c   1.000
_cell.angle_alpha   90.00
_cell.angle_beta   90.00
_cell.angle_gamma   90.00
#
_symmetry.space_group_name_H-M   'P 1'
#
loop_
_entity.id
_entity.type
_entity.pdbx_description
1 polymer ?
#
loop_
_entity_poly.entity_id
_entity_poly.type
_entity_poly.pdbx_seq_one_letter_code
_entity_poly.pdbx_strand_id
1 'polypeptide(L)'
;MLELRQISKRFGDVLANDQVNIVVKPGTIHAIVGENGAGKSTAMRIAYGFYTPDSGEIVVDGQVRDIRSPHDAIALGIGMVHQHFMLVETMTVAENIVLGAEPGSSFALDLKSAAAQIRQLSEEFKLAVNPNEPVDHLSVGQQQRVELLKALYRHARLLILDEPTAVLTPLEVEEFFTILRRMREQGKTVIIITHKLSEVLSISDEVTVMRDGKVVGRVQTKDTNAAELARMMVGREVLLRVEKPEPHVGEPALEVKNLSVTTPTGAKRLNDVTFQVRAGEIVGIAGVEGNGQTELIEALAGLIEPQQISGQMIAGGRDLNSVGARRRRELGIAHIPEDRHRRGLLLDFSLAENSILGVHYRPPIAAAFLNKDAIHKRATEIIEGFDVRPRNSALAARALSGGNQQKLIIGREFHVNPKVLLVSQPTRGVDIGAIEFIHRQLVALRDQGCAILLVSAELEEVTSLSDRLLIIHEGKIAGEVDPKVATLEEIGLLMTRGH
;
A
#
# COMPACT_ATOMS: atom_id res chain seq x y z
N MET A 1 -13.18 -19.31 19.94
CA MET A 1 -12.88 -19.88 18.62
C MET A 1 -11.39 -20.17 18.47
N LEU A 2 -10.52 -19.15 18.52
CA LEU A 2 -9.06 -19.29 18.45
C LEU A 2 -8.40 -18.55 19.61
N GLU A 3 -7.41 -19.19 20.28
CA GLU A 3 -6.55 -18.53 21.25
C GLU A 3 -5.08 -18.87 20.94
N LEU A 4 -4.24 -17.85 20.95
CA LEU A 4 -2.79 -17.98 21.01
C LEU A 4 -2.35 -17.71 22.43
N ARG A 5 -1.64 -18.63 23.07
CA ARG A 5 -1.19 -18.53 24.46
C ARG A 5 0.32 -18.52 24.51
N GLN A 6 0.89 -17.38 24.91
CA GLN A 6 2.33 -17.17 25.09
C GLN A 6 3.17 -17.58 23.88
N ILE A 7 2.65 -17.35 22.67
CA ILE A 7 3.33 -17.71 21.42
C ILE A 7 4.59 -16.87 21.25
N SER A 8 5.72 -17.56 21.12
CA SER A 8 7.00 -16.91 20.76
C SER A 8 7.56 -17.52 19.48
N LYS A 9 8.16 -16.66 18.64
CA LYS A 9 8.80 -17.04 17.39
C LYS A 9 9.99 -16.16 17.07
N ARG A 10 11.13 -16.80 16.79
CA ARG A 10 12.38 -16.14 16.40
C ARG A 10 12.80 -16.57 14.99
N PHE A 11 13.30 -15.62 14.24
CA PHE A 11 13.95 -15.85 12.94
C PHE A 11 15.37 -15.26 12.99
N GLY A 12 16.38 -16.09 13.12
CA GLY A 12 17.75 -15.65 13.38
C GLY A 12 17.82 -14.76 14.62
N ASP A 13 18.28 -13.52 14.47
CA ASP A 13 18.40 -12.56 15.59
C ASP A 13 17.10 -11.82 15.88
N VAL A 14 16.07 -11.94 15.02
CA VAL A 14 14.80 -11.21 15.15
C VAL A 14 13.78 -12.03 15.95
N LEU A 15 13.34 -11.53 17.11
CA LEU A 15 12.22 -12.06 17.87
C LEU A 15 10.91 -11.48 17.30
N ALA A 16 10.29 -12.20 16.38
CA ALA A 16 9.11 -11.72 15.64
C ALA A 16 7.83 -11.75 16.47
N ASN A 17 7.71 -12.72 17.40
CA ASN A 17 6.65 -12.77 18.41
C ASN A 17 7.28 -13.10 19.77
N ASP A 18 6.87 -12.37 20.81
CA ASP A 18 7.35 -12.50 22.17
C ASP A 18 6.16 -12.65 23.12
N GLN A 19 5.88 -13.89 23.55
CA GLN A 19 4.80 -14.26 24.45
C GLN A 19 3.42 -13.69 24.07
N VAL A 20 3.11 -13.76 22.76
CA VAL A 20 1.86 -13.21 22.19
C VAL A 20 0.66 -13.97 22.73
N ASN A 21 -0.31 -13.22 23.28
CA ASN A 21 -1.58 -13.72 23.75
C ASN A 21 -2.71 -13.04 22.96
N ILE A 22 -3.46 -13.81 22.16
CA ILE A 22 -4.59 -13.35 21.36
C ILE A 22 -5.78 -14.27 21.62
N VAL A 23 -6.95 -13.68 21.84
CA VAL A 23 -8.20 -14.44 22.01
C VAL A 23 -9.24 -13.89 21.05
N VAL A 24 -9.73 -14.77 20.17
CA VAL A 24 -10.75 -14.44 19.16
C VAL A 24 -12.06 -15.15 19.51
N LYS A 25 -13.12 -14.38 19.70
CA LYS A 25 -14.46 -14.91 20.04
C LYS A 25 -15.14 -15.47 18.78
N PRO A 26 -15.98 -16.50 18.91
CA PRO A 26 -16.75 -17.00 17.78
C PRO A 26 -17.78 -15.98 17.31
N GLY A 27 -18.03 -15.94 16.00
CA GLY A 27 -19.05 -15.06 15.40
C GLY A 27 -18.72 -13.57 15.47
N THR A 28 -17.43 -13.21 15.55
CA THR A 28 -16.98 -11.81 15.59
C THR A 28 -16.02 -11.50 14.44
N ILE A 29 -15.89 -10.22 14.11
CA ILE A 29 -14.82 -9.68 13.28
C ILE A 29 -13.78 -9.08 14.22
N HIS A 30 -12.61 -9.70 14.31
CA HIS A 30 -11.53 -9.31 15.19
C HIS A 30 -10.39 -8.69 14.38
N ALA A 31 -10.04 -7.43 14.66
CA ALA A 31 -8.92 -6.78 13.99
C ALA A 31 -7.62 -7.01 14.77
N ILE A 32 -6.54 -7.29 14.04
CA ILE A 32 -5.16 -7.29 14.55
C ILE A 32 -4.42 -6.16 13.86
N VAL A 33 -4.04 -5.15 14.63
CA VAL A 33 -3.39 -3.94 14.12
C VAL A 33 -1.99 -3.77 14.69
N GLY A 34 -1.16 -3.01 14.00
CA GLY A 34 0.22 -2.73 14.41
C GLY A 34 1.04 -2.23 13.22
N GLU A 35 2.20 -1.65 13.49
CA GLU A 35 3.12 -1.23 12.42
C GLU A 35 3.68 -2.43 11.63
N ASN A 36 4.29 -2.15 10.48
CA ASN A 36 4.99 -3.18 9.71
C ASN A 36 6.14 -3.76 10.55
N GLY A 37 6.22 -5.10 10.59
CA GLY A 37 7.18 -5.78 11.46
C GLY A 37 6.72 -6.00 12.92
N ALA A 38 5.52 -5.55 13.31
CA ALA A 38 4.96 -5.77 14.66
C ALA A 38 4.65 -7.24 14.99
N GLY A 39 4.82 -8.17 14.06
CA GLY A 39 4.59 -9.61 14.27
C GLY A 39 3.19 -10.11 13.93
N LYS A 40 2.29 -9.28 13.40
CA LYS A 40 0.89 -9.63 13.09
C LYS A 40 0.76 -10.85 12.17
N SER A 41 1.30 -10.72 10.95
CA SER A 41 1.25 -11.80 9.95
C SER A 41 2.01 -13.05 10.43
N THR A 42 3.09 -12.89 11.22
CA THR A 42 3.80 -14.03 11.82
C THR A 42 2.91 -14.79 12.78
N ALA A 43 2.21 -14.12 13.71
CA ALA A 43 1.29 -14.73 14.64
C ALA A 43 0.15 -15.49 13.92
N MET A 44 -0.41 -14.91 12.87
CA MET A 44 -1.48 -15.54 12.10
C MET A 44 -0.98 -16.67 11.20
N ARG A 45 0.21 -16.60 10.65
CA ARG A 45 0.87 -17.69 9.91
C ARG A 45 1.21 -18.86 10.83
N ILE A 46 1.47 -18.63 12.12
CA ILE A 46 1.58 -19.66 13.14
C ILE A 46 0.21 -20.31 13.38
N ALA A 47 -0.85 -19.51 13.55
CA ALA A 47 -2.22 -20.02 13.72
C ALA A 47 -2.69 -20.86 12.53
N TYR A 48 -2.18 -20.57 11.33
CA TYR A 48 -2.50 -21.30 10.09
C TYR A 48 -1.51 -22.43 9.77
N GLY A 49 -0.46 -22.63 10.58
CA GLY A 49 0.50 -23.73 10.42
C GLY A 49 1.59 -23.53 9.37
N PHE A 50 1.80 -22.30 8.84
CA PHE A 50 2.96 -21.97 8.00
C PHE A 50 4.26 -21.92 8.79
N TYR A 51 4.17 -21.52 10.06
CA TYR A 51 5.31 -21.52 10.98
C TYR A 51 4.93 -22.28 12.24
N THR A 52 5.85 -23.08 12.74
CA THR A 52 5.74 -23.67 14.07
C THR A 52 6.24 -22.66 15.11
N PRO A 53 5.52 -22.42 16.19
CA PRO A 53 6.01 -21.57 17.27
C PRO A 53 7.22 -22.22 17.97
N ASP A 54 8.11 -21.39 18.52
CA ASP A 54 9.24 -21.90 19.32
C ASP A 54 8.80 -22.22 20.76
N SER A 55 7.73 -21.52 21.24
CA SER A 55 7.06 -21.80 22.52
C SER A 55 5.62 -21.27 22.48
N GLY A 56 4.80 -21.76 23.43
CA GLY A 56 3.41 -21.40 23.58
C GLY A 56 2.47 -22.45 22.97
N GLU A 57 1.18 -22.18 23.02
CA GLU A 57 0.11 -23.12 22.63
C GLU A 57 -0.92 -22.44 21.73
N ILE A 58 -1.44 -23.20 20.78
CA ILE A 58 -2.59 -22.81 19.94
C ILE A 58 -3.81 -23.57 20.46
N VAL A 59 -4.89 -22.84 20.80
CA VAL A 59 -6.13 -23.41 21.26
C VAL A 59 -7.23 -23.12 20.24
N VAL A 60 -7.91 -24.17 19.78
CA VAL A 60 -9.06 -24.06 18.86
C VAL A 60 -10.25 -24.74 19.52
N ASP A 61 -11.36 -23.98 19.62
CA ASP A 61 -12.60 -24.43 20.29
C ASP A 61 -12.36 -24.99 21.71
N GLY A 62 -11.48 -24.33 22.48
CA GLY A 62 -11.16 -24.67 23.86
C GLY A 62 -10.20 -25.86 24.04
N GLN A 63 -9.68 -26.41 22.94
CA GLN A 63 -8.73 -27.53 22.98
C GLN A 63 -7.37 -27.11 22.42
N VAL A 64 -6.29 -27.48 23.13
CA VAL A 64 -4.93 -27.29 22.60
C VAL A 64 -4.76 -28.16 21.36
N ARG A 65 -4.27 -27.54 20.29
CA ARG A 65 -4.05 -28.16 18.99
C ARG A 65 -2.60 -27.98 18.54
N ASP A 66 -2.03 -29.04 18.03
CA ASP A 66 -0.72 -29.02 17.39
C ASP A 66 -0.94 -28.79 15.87
N ILE A 67 -0.74 -27.56 15.43
CA ILE A 67 -0.92 -27.14 14.02
C ILE A 67 0.47 -26.97 13.42
N ARG A 68 0.90 -27.90 12.57
CA ARG A 68 2.22 -27.92 11.94
C ARG A 68 2.19 -27.63 10.46
N SER A 69 1.00 -27.62 9.86
CA SER A 69 0.81 -27.39 8.43
C SER A 69 -0.51 -26.69 8.17
N PRO A 70 -0.65 -26.00 7.02
CA PRO A 70 -1.94 -25.46 6.58
C PRO A 70 -3.05 -26.50 6.47
N HIS A 71 -2.69 -27.76 6.18
CA HIS A 71 -3.64 -28.88 6.15
C HIS A 71 -4.29 -29.12 7.52
N ASP A 72 -3.50 -29.05 8.60
CA ASP A 72 -4.03 -29.20 9.97
C ASP A 72 -5.00 -28.07 10.32
N ALA A 73 -4.66 -26.82 9.93
CA ALA A 73 -5.52 -25.67 10.14
C ALA A 73 -6.83 -25.78 9.36
N ILE A 74 -6.78 -26.17 8.09
CA ILE A 74 -7.96 -26.39 7.24
C ILE A 74 -8.87 -27.47 7.83
N ALA A 75 -8.32 -28.59 8.32
CA ALA A 75 -9.07 -29.66 8.97
C ALA A 75 -9.81 -29.17 10.24
N LEU A 76 -9.30 -28.12 10.90
CA LEU A 76 -9.94 -27.46 12.04
C LEU A 76 -10.93 -26.35 11.63
N GLY A 77 -11.13 -26.13 10.33
CA GLY A 77 -12.00 -25.10 9.80
C GLY A 77 -11.41 -23.68 9.83
N ILE A 78 -10.08 -23.57 9.80
CA ILE A 78 -9.37 -22.29 9.68
C ILE A 78 -8.98 -22.10 8.22
N GLY A 79 -9.41 -20.99 7.60
CA GLY A 79 -9.00 -20.56 6.26
C GLY A 79 -8.15 -19.29 6.33
N MET A 80 -7.27 -19.08 5.37
CA MET A 80 -6.46 -17.87 5.28
C MET A 80 -6.46 -17.34 3.85
N VAL A 81 -6.69 -16.03 3.72
CA VAL A 81 -6.50 -15.25 2.50
C VAL A 81 -5.25 -14.41 2.68
N HIS A 82 -4.29 -14.58 1.78
CA HIS A 82 -2.99 -13.93 1.85
C HIS A 82 -3.00 -12.53 1.22
N GLN A 83 -2.07 -11.69 1.60
CA GLN A 83 -1.86 -10.35 1.03
C GLN A 83 -1.63 -10.37 -0.50
N HIS A 84 -0.91 -11.40 -0.99
CA HIS A 84 -0.79 -11.70 -2.42
C HIS A 84 -1.64 -12.94 -2.72
N PHE A 85 -2.52 -12.82 -3.69
CA PHE A 85 -3.41 -13.92 -4.04
C PHE A 85 -2.64 -15.15 -4.48
N MET A 86 -3.06 -16.30 -3.95
CA MET A 86 -2.48 -17.61 -4.27
C MET A 86 -3.30 -18.30 -5.36
N LEU A 87 -3.57 -17.57 -6.45
CA LEU A 87 -4.32 -18.06 -7.60
C LEU A 87 -3.37 -18.40 -8.77
N VAL A 88 -3.70 -19.45 -9.50
CA VAL A 88 -3.01 -19.82 -10.74
C VAL A 88 -3.73 -19.11 -11.88
N GLU A 89 -3.11 -18.13 -12.48
CA GLU A 89 -3.70 -17.22 -13.47
C GLU A 89 -4.27 -17.95 -14.69
N THR A 90 -3.60 -19.01 -15.17
CA THR A 90 -4.00 -19.79 -16.34
C THR A 90 -5.15 -20.78 -16.10
N MET A 91 -5.56 -20.97 -14.85
CA MET A 91 -6.67 -21.85 -14.46
C MET A 91 -7.98 -21.06 -14.35
N THR A 92 -9.10 -21.76 -14.51
CA THR A 92 -10.43 -21.22 -14.25
C THR A 92 -10.67 -21.00 -12.76
N VAL A 93 -11.69 -20.19 -12.42
CA VAL A 93 -12.15 -19.98 -11.05
C VAL A 93 -12.44 -21.31 -10.35
N ALA A 94 -13.15 -22.23 -11.02
CA ALA A 94 -13.49 -23.53 -10.44
C ALA A 94 -12.25 -24.36 -10.15
N GLU A 95 -11.32 -24.45 -11.07
CA GLU A 95 -10.06 -25.18 -10.89
C GLU A 95 -9.23 -24.62 -9.74
N ASN A 96 -9.13 -23.29 -9.61
CA ASN A 96 -8.44 -22.64 -8.50
C ASN A 96 -9.08 -22.93 -7.14
N ILE A 97 -10.39 -22.94 -7.05
CA ILE A 97 -11.13 -23.18 -5.79
C ILE A 97 -10.95 -24.62 -5.32
N VAL A 98 -11.03 -25.58 -6.24
CA VAL A 98 -10.95 -27.01 -5.87
C VAL A 98 -9.51 -27.51 -5.73
N LEU A 99 -8.51 -26.78 -6.17
CA LEU A 99 -7.10 -27.17 -6.12
C LEU A 99 -6.69 -27.58 -4.68
N GLY A 100 -6.31 -28.86 -4.49
CA GLY A 100 -6.02 -29.44 -3.17
C GLY A 100 -7.24 -29.78 -2.32
N ALA A 101 -8.46 -29.79 -2.92
CA ALA A 101 -9.72 -30.28 -2.35
C ALA A 101 -10.64 -30.79 -3.48
N GLU A 102 -10.03 -31.49 -4.44
CA GLU A 102 -10.66 -31.93 -5.68
C GLU A 102 -11.84 -32.88 -5.41
N PRO A 103 -13.05 -32.57 -5.91
CA PRO A 103 -14.17 -33.48 -5.81
C PRO A 103 -14.07 -34.62 -6.83
N GLY A 104 -14.52 -35.79 -6.47
CA GLY A 104 -14.53 -36.96 -7.36
C GLY A 104 -13.68 -38.11 -6.88
N SER A 105 -13.29 -39.01 -7.78
CA SER A 105 -12.40 -40.11 -7.51
C SER A 105 -10.96 -39.76 -7.92
N SER A 106 -9.99 -40.54 -7.44
CA SER A 106 -8.56 -40.38 -7.81
C SER A 106 -8.27 -40.43 -9.32
N PHE A 107 -9.26 -40.84 -10.14
CA PHE A 107 -9.13 -40.97 -11.56
C PHE A 107 -10.00 -40.01 -12.40
N ALA A 108 -10.94 -39.28 -11.74
CA ALA A 108 -11.86 -38.37 -12.45
C ALA A 108 -12.23 -37.17 -11.57
N LEU A 109 -11.77 -35.99 -11.96
CA LEU A 109 -12.13 -34.72 -11.37
C LEU A 109 -13.56 -34.32 -11.81
N ASP A 110 -14.46 -34.07 -10.84
CA ASP A 110 -15.85 -33.64 -11.13
C ASP A 110 -15.99 -32.10 -11.02
N LEU A 111 -15.47 -31.41 -12.03
CA LEU A 111 -15.59 -29.95 -12.12
C LEU A 111 -17.05 -29.46 -12.26
N LYS A 112 -17.98 -30.29 -12.77
CA LYS A 112 -19.38 -29.90 -12.88
C LYS A 112 -20.07 -29.79 -11.54
N SER A 113 -19.86 -30.77 -10.68
CA SER A 113 -20.34 -30.76 -9.29
C SER A 113 -19.70 -29.60 -8.51
N ALA A 114 -18.36 -29.42 -8.66
CA ALA A 114 -17.65 -28.29 -8.06
C ALA A 114 -18.25 -26.93 -8.50
N ALA A 115 -18.45 -26.72 -9.78
CA ALA A 115 -19.02 -25.48 -10.29
C ALA A 115 -20.44 -25.21 -9.78
N ALA A 116 -21.26 -26.25 -9.59
CA ALA A 116 -22.58 -26.12 -8.98
C ALA A 116 -22.49 -25.68 -7.51
N GLN A 117 -21.60 -26.30 -6.74
CA GLN A 117 -21.36 -25.98 -5.33
C GLN A 117 -20.76 -24.56 -5.16
N ILE A 118 -19.85 -24.17 -6.05
CA ILE A 118 -19.30 -22.80 -6.09
C ILE A 118 -20.40 -21.77 -6.37
N ARG A 119 -21.32 -22.02 -7.31
CA ARG A 119 -22.45 -21.13 -7.57
C ARG A 119 -23.34 -20.98 -6.35
N GLN A 120 -23.64 -22.07 -5.65
CA GLN A 120 -24.44 -22.03 -4.42
C GLN A 120 -23.76 -21.17 -3.34
N LEU A 121 -22.46 -21.35 -3.09
CA LEU A 121 -21.70 -20.52 -2.16
C LEU A 121 -21.64 -19.06 -2.60
N SER A 122 -21.45 -18.83 -3.91
CA SER A 122 -21.43 -17.49 -4.50
C SER A 122 -22.75 -16.75 -4.27
N GLU A 123 -23.90 -17.43 -4.43
CA GLU A 123 -25.23 -16.86 -4.15
C GLU A 123 -25.46 -16.62 -2.66
N GLU A 124 -25.11 -17.59 -1.81
CA GLU A 124 -25.25 -17.52 -0.36
C GLU A 124 -24.51 -16.33 0.26
N PHE A 125 -23.25 -16.13 -0.14
CA PHE A 125 -22.40 -15.06 0.39
C PHE A 125 -22.37 -13.79 -0.47
N LYS A 126 -23.11 -13.75 -1.59
CA LYS A 126 -23.09 -12.67 -2.61
C LYS A 126 -21.69 -12.37 -3.16
N LEU A 127 -20.92 -13.42 -3.36
CA LEU A 127 -19.59 -13.39 -3.96
C LEU A 127 -19.69 -13.71 -5.47
N ALA A 128 -20.28 -12.80 -6.25
CA ALA A 128 -20.52 -13.03 -7.66
C ALA A 128 -19.23 -13.34 -8.44
N VAL A 129 -19.10 -14.57 -8.96
CA VAL A 129 -18.02 -15.04 -9.84
C VAL A 129 -18.58 -16.00 -10.89
N ASN A 130 -17.89 -16.10 -12.02
CA ASN A 130 -18.17 -17.13 -13.04
C ASN A 130 -17.19 -18.29 -12.86
N PRO A 131 -17.63 -19.52 -12.45
CA PRO A 131 -16.73 -20.64 -12.24
C PRO A 131 -15.88 -21.06 -13.43
N ASN A 132 -16.33 -20.76 -14.66
CA ASN A 132 -15.67 -21.17 -15.90
C ASN A 132 -14.71 -20.08 -16.45
N GLU A 133 -14.62 -18.92 -15.82
CA GLU A 133 -13.78 -17.81 -16.27
C GLU A 133 -12.32 -18.01 -15.86
N PRO A 134 -11.34 -17.81 -16.75
CA PRO A 134 -9.93 -17.81 -16.40
C PRO A 134 -9.60 -16.68 -15.42
N VAL A 135 -8.70 -16.95 -14.47
CA VAL A 135 -8.37 -15.98 -13.40
C VAL A 135 -7.66 -14.74 -13.92
N ASP A 136 -6.86 -14.86 -14.99
CA ASP A 136 -6.18 -13.72 -15.64
C ASP A 136 -7.13 -12.69 -16.29
N HIS A 137 -8.40 -13.06 -16.51
CA HIS A 137 -9.44 -12.12 -16.98
C HIS A 137 -10.14 -11.37 -15.87
N LEU A 138 -9.92 -11.74 -14.59
CA LEU A 138 -10.62 -11.19 -13.46
C LEU A 138 -10.00 -9.88 -12.97
N SER A 139 -10.85 -8.93 -12.56
CA SER A 139 -10.40 -7.78 -11.78
C SER A 139 -9.85 -8.23 -10.42
N VAL A 140 -9.06 -7.37 -9.78
CA VAL A 140 -8.47 -7.64 -8.46
C VAL A 140 -9.56 -7.95 -7.42
N GLY A 141 -10.66 -7.18 -7.41
CA GLY A 141 -11.80 -7.43 -6.52
C GLY A 141 -12.49 -8.78 -6.78
N GLN A 142 -12.55 -9.23 -8.05
CA GLN A 142 -13.06 -10.56 -8.39
C GLN A 142 -12.10 -11.67 -7.93
N GLN A 143 -10.80 -11.50 -8.11
CA GLN A 143 -9.79 -12.45 -7.61
C GLN A 143 -9.89 -12.62 -6.09
N GLN A 144 -10.13 -11.55 -5.36
CA GLN A 144 -10.36 -11.61 -3.91
C GLN A 144 -11.61 -12.41 -3.54
N ARG A 145 -12.71 -12.25 -4.30
CA ARG A 145 -13.92 -13.07 -4.11
C ARG A 145 -13.64 -14.55 -4.35
N VAL A 146 -12.78 -14.88 -5.31
CA VAL A 146 -12.33 -16.27 -5.56
C VAL A 146 -11.54 -16.82 -4.36
N GLU A 147 -10.62 -16.06 -3.78
CA GLU A 147 -9.89 -16.49 -2.58
C GLU A 147 -10.82 -16.73 -1.36
N LEU A 148 -11.83 -15.87 -1.16
CA LEU A 148 -12.84 -16.09 -0.13
C LEU A 148 -13.66 -17.36 -0.40
N LEU A 149 -14.12 -17.57 -1.63
CA LEU A 149 -14.85 -18.77 -2.02
C LEU A 149 -14.02 -20.03 -1.86
N LYS A 150 -12.72 -19.98 -2.16
CA LYS A 150 -11.77 -21.07 -1.95
C LYS A 150 -11.71 -21.50 -0.47
N ALA A 151 -11.64 -20.53 0.45
CA ALA A 151 -11.69 -20.81 1.87
C ALA A 151 -13.05 -21.36 2.34
N LEU A 152 -14.15 -20.80 1.83
CA LEU A 152 -15.51 -21.23 2.16
C LEU A 152 -15.83 -22.63 1.61
N TYR A 153 -15.37 -22.95 0.39
CA TYR A 153 -15.50 -24.27 -0.22
C TYR A 153 -14.87 -25.36 0.64
N ARG A 154 -13.81 -25.02 1.37
CA ARG A 154 -13.14 -25.88 2.36
C ARG A 154 -13.78 -25.82 3.75
N HIS A 155 -15.02 -25.35 3.86
CA HIS A 155 -15.81 -25.27 5.09
C HIS A 155 -15.16 -24.44 6.21
N ALA A 156 -14.42 -23.36 5.87
CA ALA A 156 -13.83 -22.48 6.87
C ALA A 156 -14.91 -21.88 7.79
N ARG A 157 -14.67 -21.98 9.09
CA ARG A 157 -15.47 -21.34 10.16
C ARG A 157 -14.79 -20.10 10.71
N LEU A 158 -13.46 -20.08 10.64
CA LEU A 158 -12.60 -18.95 10.94
C LEU A 158 -11.83 -18.56 9.68
N LEU A 159 -11.93 -17.29 9.30
CA LEU A 159 -11.21 -16.70 8.16
C LEU A 159 -10.15 -15.74 8.68
N ILE A 160 -8.90 -15.93 8.29
CA ILE A 160 -7.79 -14.99 8.54
C ILE A 160 -7.53 -14.24 7.23
N LEU A 161 -7.63 -12.91 7.25
CA LEU A 161 -7.46 -12.04 6.09
C LEU A 161 -6.25 -11.14 6.34
N ASP A 162 -5.17 -11.32 5.56
CA ASP A 162 -3.93 -10.55 5.70
C ASP A 162 -3.92 -9.38 4.70
N GLU A 163 -4.14 -8.15 5.19
CA GLU A 163 -4.26 -6.90 4.42
C GLU A 163 -5.21 -7.00 3.21
N PRO A 164 -6.47 -7.40 3.41
CA PRO A 164 -7.36 -7.77 2.30
C PRO A 164 -7.77 -6.58 1.41
N THR A 165 -7.60 -5.36 1.84
CA THR A 165 -8.06 -4.14 1.15
C THR A 165 -6.92 -3.35 0.50
N ALA A 166 -5.70 -3.88 0.51
CA ALA A 166 -4.51 -3.15 0.06
C ALA A 166 -4.55 -2.74 -1.43
N VAL A 167 -5.33 -3.46 -2.24
CA VAL A 167 -5.40 -3.28 -3.70
C VAL A 167 -6.81 -2.97 -4.21
N LEU A 168 -7.76 -2.73 -3.28
CA LEU A 168 -9.15 -2.43 -3.60
C LEU A 168 -9.41 -0.92 -3.69
N THR A 169 -10.33 -0.54 -4.57
CA THR A 169 -10.89 0.82 -4.59
C THR A 169 -11.79 1.06 -3.38
N PRO A 170 -12.05 2.30 -2.97
CA PRO A 170 -12.94 2.60 -1.84
C PRO A 170 -14.34 1.96 -1.96
N LEU A 171 -14.91 1.92 -3.15
CA LEU A 171 -16.20 1.28 -3.40
C LEU A 171 -16.13 -0.24 -3.21
N GLU A 172 -15.08 -0.88 -3.72
CA GLU A 172 -14.85 -2.31 -3.52
C GLU A 172 -14.60 -2.68 -2.05
N VAL A 173 -13.98 -1.79 -1.27
CA VAL A 173 -13.79 -1.96 0.19
C VAL A 173 -15.14 -2.00 0.90
N GLU A 174 -16.07 -1.10 0.59
CA GLU A 174 -17.42 -1.09 1.19
C GLU A 174 -18.23 -2.35 0.80
N GLU A 175 -18.15 -2.78 -0.45
CA GLU A 175 -18.74 -4.05 -0.89
C GLU A 175 -18.15 -5.23 -0.12
N PHE A 176 -16.85 -5.26 0.02
CA PHE A 176 -16.12 -6.30 0.76
C PHE A 176 -16.52 -6.34 2.24
N PHE A 177 -16.64 -5.19 2.89
CA PHE A 177 -17.10 -5.11 4.28
C PHE A 177 -18.56 -5.58 4.44
N THR A 178 -19.40 -5.30 3.46
CA THR A 178 -20.78 -5.82 3.44
C THR A 178 -20.79 -7.35 3.38
N ILE A 179 -19.89 -7.96 2.62
CA ILE A 179 -19.70 -9.42 2.57
C ILE A 179 -19.25 -9.95 3.93
N LEU A 180 -18.25 -9.32 4.56
CA LEU A 180 -17.76 -9.76 5.87
C LEU A 180 -18.81 -9.65 6.97
N ARG A 181 -19.61 -8.57 6.99
CA ARG A 181 -20.74 -8.43 7.93
C ARG A 181 -21.75 -9.58 7.76
N ARG A 182 -22.08 -9.94 6.52
CA ARG A 182 -22.95 -11.08 6.22
C ARG A 182 -22.34 -12.40 6.71
N MET A 183 -21.06 -12.65 6.48
CA MET A 183 -20.37 -13.85 6.97
C MET A 183 -20.45 -13.94 8.50
N ARG A 184 -20.25 -12.82 9.21
CA ARG A 184 -20.40 -12.75 10.66
C ARG A 184 -21.84 -13.08 11.10
N GLU A 185 -22.84 -12.53 10.43
CA GLU A 185 -24.27 -12.79 10.71
C GLU A 185 -24.63 -14.27 10.52
N GLN A 186 -23.93 -14.96 9.63
CA GLN A 186 -24.05 -16.41 9.41
C GLN A 186 -23.18 -17.23 10.36
N GLY A 187 -22.62 -16.60 11.41
CA GLY A 187 -21.84 -17.27 12.46
C GLY A 187 -20.39 -17.55 12.10
N LYS A 188 -19.87 -17.05 10.98
CA LYS A 188 -18.45 -17.12 10.67
C LYS A 188 -17.66 -16.19 11.57
N THR A 189 -16.42 -16.56 11.89
CA THR A 189 -15.48 -15.72 12.62
C THR A 189 -14.45 -15.19 11.64
N VAL A 190 -14.11 -13.92 11.72
CA VAL A 190 -13.15 -13.28 10.82
C VAL A 190 -12.06 -12.59 11.62
N ILE A 191 -10.82 -12.80 11.23
CA ILE A 191 -9.67 -12.01 11.68
C ILE A 191 -9.19 -11.17 10.52
N ILE A 192 -9.08 -9.86 10.73
CA ILE A 192 -8.53 -8.93 9.74
C ILE A 192 -7.20 -8.39 10.26
N ILE A 193 -6.14 -8.59 9.49
CA ILE A 193 -4.85 -7.95 9.74
C ILE A 193 -4.78 -6.72 8.84
N THR A 194 -4.65 -5.54 9.43
CA THR A 194 -4.51 -4.29 8.67
C THR A 194 -3.81 -3.23 9.51
N HIS A 195 -3.29 -2.21 8.85
CA HIS A 195 -2.78 -1.00 9.49
C HIS A 195 -3.69 0.21 9.23
N LYS A 196 -4.77 0.05 8.45
CA LYS A 196 -5.73 1.11 8.10
C LYS A 196 -6.78 1.25 9.19
N LEU A 197 -6.64 2.27 10.03
CA LEU A 197 -7.47 2.45 11.23
C LEU A 197 -8.93 2.77 10.91
N SER A 198 -9.22 3.49 9.82
CA SER A 198 -10.57 3.75 9.35
C SER A 198 -11.32 2.46 9.04
N GLU A 199 -10.66 1.50 8.40
CA GLU A 199 -11.22 0.18 8.10
C GLU A 199 -11.54 -0.60 9.38
N VAL A 200 -10.59 -0.63 10.32
CA VAL A 200 -10.74 -1.30 11.62
C VAL A 200 -11.96 -0.78 12.37
N LEU A 201 -12.09 0.54 12.47
CA LEU A 201 -13.20 1.18 13.19
C LEU A 201 -14.56 0.96 12.51
N SER A 202 -14.59 0.73 11.20
CA SER A 202 -15.84 0.54 10.45
C SER A 202 -16.37 -0.88 10.48
N ILE A 203 -15.49 -1.91 10.66
CA ILE A 203 -15.89 -3.31 10.44
C ILE A 203 -15.69 -4.22 11.65
N SER A 204 -14.72 -3.94 12.53
CA SER A 204 -14.38 -4.88 13.61
C SER A 204 -15.26 -4.71 14.86
N ASP A 205 -15.38 -5.78 15.63
CA ASP A 205 -16.03 -5.79 16.94
C ASP A 205 -15.00 -5.54 18.05
N GLU A 206 -13.80 -6.08 17.89
CA GLU A 206 -12.70 -6.01 18.88
C GLU A 206 -11.35 -5.87 18.16
N VAL A 207 -10.44 -5.14 18.77
CA VAL A 207 -9.10 -4.85 18.21
C VAL A 207 -8.02 -5.34 19.16
N THR A 208 -7.07 -6.09 18.64
CA THR A 208 -5.79 -6.40 19.30
C THR A 208 -4.69 -5.59 18.66
N VAL A 209 -3.97 -4.82 19.47
CA VAL A 209 -2.85 -3.99 19.01
C VAL A 209 -1.53 -4.67 19.30
N MET A 210 -0.71 -4.83 18.26
CA MET A 210 0.63 -5.40 18.36
C MET A 210 1.71 -4.35 18.08
N ARG A 211 2.80 -4.40 18.83
CA ARG A 211 4.00 -3.59 18.66
C ARG A 211 5.23 -4.36 19.11
N ASP A 212 6.31 -4.31 18.31
CA ASP A 212 7.60 -4.96 18.62
C ASP A 212 7.47 -6.44 19.01
N GLY A 213 6.63 -7.19 18.30
CA GLY A 213 6.38 -8.61 18.55
C GLY A 213 5.48 -8.93 19.74
N LYS A 214 4.90 -7.94 20.42
CA LYS A 214 4.06 -8.10 21.62
C LYS A 214 2.65 -7.56 21.42
N VAL A 215 1.69 -8.11 22.17
CA VAL A 215 0.37 -7.50 22.32
C VAL A 215 0.49 -6.38 23.35
N VAL A 216 0.19 -5.13 22.94
CA VAL A 216 0.27 -3.92 23.79
C VAL A 216 -1.10 -3.42 24.22
N GLY A 217 -2.17 -3.90 23.61
CA GLY A 217 -3.53 -3.54 23.97
C GLY A 217 -4.58 -4.44 23.33
N ARG A 218 -5.73 -4.52 23.97
CA ARG A 218 -6.94 -5.15 23.46
C ARG A 218 -8.13 -4.30 23.87
N VAL A 219 -8.92 -3.87 22.90
CA VAL A 219 -10.02 -2.92 23.12
C VAL A 219 -11.23 -3.33 22.28
N GLN A 220 -12.43 -2.98 22.78
CA GLN A 220 -13.64 -3.08 21.94
C GLN A 220 -13.65 -1.90 20.97
N THR A 221 -14.01 -2.14 19.72
CA THR A 221 -13.96 -1.10 18.68
C THR A 221 -14.85 0.10 19.00
N LYS A 222 -15.99 -0.14 19.63
CA LYS A 222 -16.93 0.91 20.05
C LYS A 222 -16.39 1.84 21.18
N ASP A 223 -15.36 1.40 21.90
CA ASP A 223 -14.81 2.08 23.07
C ASP A 223 -13.46 2.75 22.78
N THR A 224 -13.04 2.81 21.51
CA THR A 224 -11.77 3.38 21.04
C THR A 224 -11.94 4.28 19.83
N ASN A 225 -10.86 4.93 19.40
CA ASN A 225 -10.80 5.79 18.21
C ASN A 225 -9.45 5.66 17.50
N ALA A 226 -9.35 6.26 16.29
CA ALA A 226 -8.15 6.19 15.47
C ALA A 226 -6.90 6.73 16.17
N ALA A 227 -7.02 7.82 16.93
CA ALA A 227 -5.88 8.44 17.64
C ALA A 227 -5.34 7.53 18.76
N GLU A 228 -6.22 6.89 19.51
CA GLU A 228 -5.85 5.95 20.56
C GLU A 228 -5.18 4.69 19.99
N LEU A 229 -5.76 4.11 18.94
CA LEU A 229 -5.18 2.96 18.26
C LEU A 229 -3.79 3.31 17.68
N ALA A 230 -3.65 4.45 16.99
CA ALA A 230 -2.37 4.92 16.47
C ALA A 230 -1.34 5.10 17.60
N ARG A 231 -1.72 5.71 18.72
CA ARG A 231 -0.85 5.86 19.89
C ARG A 231 -0.38 4.51 20.44
N MET A 232 -1.26 3.52 20.53
CA MET A 232 -0.89 2.17 20.98
C MET A 232 0.06 1.50 19.98
N MET A 233 -0.20 1.64 18.67
CA MET A 233 0.62 1.03 17.62
C MET A 233 2.04 1.60 17.59
N VAL A 234 2.17 2.92 17.67
CA VAL A 234 3.46 3.63 17.55
C VAL A 234 4.16 3.80 18.90
N GLY A 235 3.41 3.82 20.01
CA GLY A 235 3.93 4.02 21.37
C GLY A 235 4.16 5.47 21.78
N ARG A 236 3.73 6.43 20.96
CA ARG A 236 3.71 7.87 21.22
C ARG A 236 2.46 8.48 20.58
N GLU A 237 2.16 9.71 20.91
CA GLU A 237 1.14 10.45 20.16
C GLU A 237 1.56 10.61 18.70
N VAL A 238 0.61 10.44 17.80
CA VAL A 238 0.77 10.57 16.36
C VAL A 238 -0.31 11.49 15.82
N LEU A 239 0.10 12.46 15.03
CA LEU A 239 -0.84 13.31 14.29
C LEU A 239 -1.27 12.57 13.02
N LEU A 240 -2.48 12.05 13.01
CA LEU A 240 -3.06 11.39 11.83
C LEU A 240 -3.30 12.38 10.69
N ARG A 241 -3.48 13.66 11.01
CA ARG A 241 -3.50 14.76 10.04
C ARG A 241 -2.44 15.77 10.44
N VAL A 242 -1.57 16.09 9.50
CA VAL A 242 -0.57 17.14 9.68
C VAL A 242 -1.25 18.49 9.51
N GLU A 243 -1.13 19.35 10.51
CA GLU A 243 -1.53 20.75 10.37
C GLU A 243 -0.64 21.41 9.33
N LYS A 244 -1.25 21.99 8.32
CA LYS A 244 -0.55 22.77 7.30
C LYS A 244 -0.97 24.23 7.36
N PRO A 245 -0.01 25.16 7.41
CA PRO A 245 -0.33 26.58 7.31
C PRO A 245 -0.88 26.89 5.90
N GLU A 246 -1.51 28.07 5.73
CA GLU A 246 -1.92 28.53 4.41
C GLU A 246 -0.71 28.63 3.47
N PRO A 247 -0.84 28.18 2.21
CA PRO A 247 0.28 28.15 1.28
C PRO A 247 0.70 29.57 0.86
N HIS A 248 1.99 29.82 0.79
CA HIS A 248 2.54 31.02 0.15
C HIS A 248 2.76 30.76 -1.34
N VAL A 249 1.68 30.87 -2.11
CA VAL A 249 1.66 30.52 -3.53
C VAL A 249 2.38 31.57 -4.36
N GLY A 250 3.44 31.16 -5.06
CA GLY A 250 4.25 31.98 -5.95
C GLY A 250 3.89 31.80 -7.43
N GLU A 251 4.89 32.06 -8.29
CA GLU A 251 4.76 31.91 -9.74
C GLU A 251 4.65 30.43 -10.17
N PRO A 252 4.09 30.14 -11.36
CA PRO A 252 4.05 28.81 -11.92
C PRO A 252 5.45 28.22 -12.06
N ALA A 253 5.70 27.08 -11.41
CA ALA A 253 6.98 26.35 -11.46
C ALA A 253 6.92 25.18 -12.44
N LEU A 254 5.74 24.58 -12.60
CA LEU A 254 5.45 23.52 -13.57
C LEU A 254 4.15 23.86 -14.31
N GLU A 255 4.19 23.87 -15.63
CA GLU A 255 3.02 24.03 -16.50
C GLU A 255 2.90 22.83 -17.43
N VAL A 256 1.70 22.29 -17.54
CA VAL A 256 1.32 21.20 -18.45
C VAL A 256 0.20 21.71 -19.34
N LYS A 257 0.39 21.64 -20.68
CA LYS A 257 -0.57 22.14 -21.67
C LYS A 257 -0.86 21.07 -22.72
N ASN A 258 -2.12 20.65 -22.79
CA ASN A 258 -2.63 19.69 -23.78
C ASN A 258 -1.80 18.39 -23.83
N LEU A 259 -1.28 17.94 -22.68
CA LEU A 259 -0.43 16.76 -22.60
C LEU A 259 -1.22 15.50 -22.94
N SER A 260 -0.74 14.77 -23.94
CA SER A 260 -1.25 13.43 -24.26
C SER A 260 -0.10 12.44 -24.32
N VAL A 261 -0.35 11.21 -23.85
CA VAL A 261 0.60 10.10 -23.90
C VAL A 261 -0.05 8.92 -24.59
N THR A 262 0.62 8.42 -25.63
CA THR A 262 0.16 7.26 -26.42
C THR A 262 1.17 6.14 -26.30
N THR A 263 0.70 4.93 -25.97
CA THR A 263 1.56 3.74 -25.89
C THR A 263 2.06 3.33 -27.28
N PRO A 264 3.12 2.50 -27.38
CA PRO A 264 3.56 1.94 -28.67
C PRO A 264 2.47 1.15 -29.42
N THR A 265 1.47 0.63 -28.69
CA THR A 265 0.32 -0.09 -29.28
C THR A 265 -0.81 0.84 -29.74
N GLY A 266 -0.65 2.17 -29.60
CA GLY A 266 -1.63 3.17 -30.01
C GLY A 266 -2.70 3.50 -28.99
N ALA A 267 -2.68 2.91 -27.79
CA ALA A 267 -3.64 3.24 -26.74
C ALA A 267 -3.28 4.61 -26.09
N LYS A 268 -4.24 5.52 -26.02
CA LYS A 268 -4.08 6.78 -25.29
C LYS A 268 -4.22 6.54 -23.79
N ARG A 269 -3.19 6.87 -23.03
CA ARG A 269 -3.15 6.82 -21.58
C ARG A 269 -3.41 8.16 -20.92
N LEU A 270 -2.96 9.24 -21.56
CA LEU A 270 -3.34 10.62 -21.22
C LEU A 270 -3.93 11.27 -22.46
N ASN A 271 -4.91 12.13 -22.27
CA ASN A 271 -5.64 12.78 -23.35
C ASN A 271 -5.95 14.23 -22.97
N ASP A 272 -5.18 15.16 -23.52
CA ASP A 272 -5.39 16.62 -23.40
C ASP A 272 -5.36 17.15 -21.95
N VAL A 273 -4.41 16.68 -21.15
CA VAL A 273 -4.24 17.08 -19.74
C VAL A 273 -3.61 18.48 -19.68
N THR A 274 -4.28 19.41 -18.98
CA THR A 274 -3.81 20.78 -18.80
C THR A 274 -3.95 21.20 -17.34
N PHE A 275 -2.85 21.64 -16.72
CA PHE A 275 -2.82 22.20 -15.36
C PHE A 275 -1.48 22.90 -15.09
N GLN A 276 -1.39 23.57 -13.95
CA GLN A 276 -0.15 24.16 -13.45
C GLN A 276 0.04 23.87 -11.96
N VAL A 277 1.32 23.83 -11.52
CA VAL A 277 1.71 23.77 -10.11
C VAL A 277 2.59 24.98 -9.82
N ARG A 278 2.23 25.76 -8.82
CA ARG A 278 2.95 26.97 -8.44
C ARG A 278 3.98 26.71 -7.36
N ALA A 279 4.98 27.55 -7.26
CA ALA A 279 5.93 27.52 -6.16
C ALA A 279 5.19 27.65 -4.81
N GLY A 280 5.55 26.83 -3.83
CA GLY A 280 4.89 26.84 -2.52
C GLY A 280 3.47 26.26 -2.49
N GLU A 281 3.13 25.41 -3.46
CA GLU A 281 1.82 24.77 -3.60
C GLU A 281 1.96 23.24 -3.70
N ILE A 282 1.04 22.52 -3.05
CA ILE A 282 0.83 21.09 -3.28
C ILE A 282 -0.44 20.93 -4.13
N VAL A 283 -0.27 20.49 -5.38
CA VAL A 283 -1.39 20.04 -6.21
C VAL A 283 -1.51 18.53 -6.13
N GLY A 284 -2.63 18.05 -5.62
CA GLY A 284 -2.95 16.62 -5.54
C GLY A 284 -3.62 16.13 -6.82
N ILE A 285 -3.39 14.88 -7.17
CA ILE A 285 -4.13 14.18 -8.21
C ILE A 285 -4.77 12.94 -7.59
N ALA A 286 -6.10 12.91 -7.56
CA ALA A 286 -6.89 11.75 -7.19
C ALA A 286 -7.46 11.06 -8.43
N GLY A 287 -7.61 9.74 -8.36
CA GLY A 287 -8.19 8.93 -9.44
C GLY A 287 -8.06 7.45 -9.11
N VAL A 288 -8.85 6.62 -9.77
CA VAL A 288 -8.74 5.16 -9.67
C VAL A 288 -7.44 4.71 -10.34
N GLU A 289 -6.75 3.72 -9.79
CA GLU A 289 -5.50 3.19 -10.37
C GLU A 289 -5.71 2.79 -11.85
N GLY A 290 -4.75 3.19 -12.71
CA GLY A 290 -4.84 2.95 -14.16
C GLY A 290 -5.48 4.09 -14.97
N ASN A 291 -5.95 5.15 -14.34
CA ASN A 291 -6.55 6.32 -15.02
C ASN A 291 -5.53 7.33 -15.59
N GLY A 292 -4.22 6.99 -15.64
CA GLY A 292 -3.19 7.81 -16.26
C GLY A 292 -2.26 8.53 -15.29
N GLN A 293 -2.42 8.35 -13.96
CA GLN A 293 -1.57 8.99 -12.95
C GLN A 293 -0.08 8.62 -13.11
N THR A 294 0.18 7.32 -13.31
CA THR A 294 1.54 6.80 -13.49
C THR A 294 2.17 7.38 -14.75
N GLU A 295 1.45 7.36 -15.87
CA GLU A 295 1.93 7.92 -17.13
C GLU A 295 2.18 9.44 -17.05
N LEU A 296 1.37 10.17 -16.27
CA LEU A 296 1.59 11.60 -16.04
C LEU A 296 2.90 11.86 -15.31
N ILE A 297 3.12 11.16 -14.18
CA ILE A 297 4.36 11.31 -13.41
C ILE A 297 5.57 10.85 -14.24
N GLU A 298 5.48 9.75 -14.96
CA GLU A 298 6.56 9.24 -15.79
C GLU A 298 6.89 10.18 -16.97
N ALA A 299 5.87 10.78 -17.61
CA ALA A 299 6.08 11.79 -18.64
C ALA A 299 6.81 13.00 -18.07
N LEU A 300 6.37 13.52 -16.91
CA LEU A 300 7.01 14.65 -16.22
C LEU A 300 8.40 14.33 -15.68
N ALA A 301 8.67 13.09 -15.28
CA ALA A 301 9.99 12.65 -14.83
C ALA A 301 10.97 12.38 -16.01
N GLY A 302 10.48 12.34 -17.26
CA GLY A 302 11.30 12.06 -18.45
C GLY A 302 11.62 10.57 -18.61
N LEU A 303 10.68 9.72 -18.24
CA LEU A 303 10.79 8.26 -18.29
C LEU A 303 9.98 7.65 -19.45
N ILE A 304 9.22 8.47 -20.17
CA ILE A 304 8.50 8.10 -21.39
C ILE A 304 9.26 8.66 -22.60
N GLU A 305 9.30 7.88 -23.67
CA GLU A 305 9.97 8.26 -24.90
C GLU A 305 9.29 9.49 -25.56
N PRO A 306 10.06 10.48 -26.05
CA PRO A 306 9.49 11.73 -26.56
C PRO A 306 8.45 11.56 -27.69
N GLN A 307 8.59 10.53 -28.52
CA GLN A 307 7.65 10.25 -29.62
C GLN A 307 6.25 9.78 -29.14
N GLN A 308 6.13 9.37 -27.90
CA GLN A 308 4.86 8.98 -27.28
C GLN A 308 4.12 10.17 -26.66
N ILE A 309 4.77 11.32 -26.60
CA ILE A 309 4.29 12.50 -25.88
C ILE A 309 3.89 13.59 -26.91
N SER A 310 2.71 14.18 -26.73
CA SER A 310 2.28 15.42 -27.41
C SER A 310 1.78 16.45 -26.41
N GLY A 311 1.72 17.72 -26.81
CA GLY A 311 1.45 18.84 -25.91
C GLY A 311 2.74 19.46 -25.37
N GLN A 312 2.68 20.22 -24.29
CA GLN A 312 3.81 20.93 -23.70
C GLN A 312 3.95 20.68 -22.20
N MET A 313 5.18 20.48 -21.76
CA MET A 313 5.57 20.45 -20.34
C MET A 313 6.65 21.51 -20.14
N ILE A 314 6.42 22.48 -19.24
CA ILE A 314 7.32 23.60 -19.01
C ILE A 314 7.67 23.64 -17.53
N ALA A 315 8.96 23.72 -17.18
CA ALA A 315 9.41 23.99 -15.83
C ALA A 315 10.49 25.05 -15.80
N GLY A 316 10.29 26.06 -14.94
CA GLY A 316 11.20 27.21 -14.87
C GLY A 316 11.38 27.91 -16.20
N GLY A 317 10.34 28.01 -17.03
CA GLY A 317 10.32 28.64 -18.36
C GLY A 317 11.01 27.81 -19.46
N ARG A 318 11.38 26.56 -19.22
CA ARG A 318 12.02 25.66 -20.19
C ARG A 318 11.10 24.52 -20.60
N ASP A 319 11.04 24.26 -21.90
CA ASP A 319 10.33 23.10 -22.44
C ASP A 319 11.06 21.79 -22.04
N LEU A 320 10.30 20.85 -21.50
CA LEU A 320 10.78 19.54 -21.06
C LEU A 320 10.61 18.44 -22.10
N ASN A 321 9.88 18.65 -23.18
CA ASN A 321 9.50 17.59 -24.11
C ASN A 321 10.70 16.88 -24.75
N SER A 322 11.77 17.62 -25.04
CA SER A 322 13.02 17.09 -25.60
C SER A 322 14.09 16.80 -24.56
N VAL A 323 13.77 16.88 -23.26
CA VAL A 323 14.73 16.85 -22.16
C VAL A 323 14.59 15.56 -21.36
N GLY A 324 15.64 14.73 -21.39
CA GLY A 324 15.67 13.45 -20.65
C GLY A 324 15.78 13.64 -19.11
N ALA A 325 15.52 12.56 -18.36
CA ALA A 325 15.44 12.54 -16.89
C ALA A 325 16.65 13.20 -16.19
N ARG A 326 17.88 12.93 -16.63
CA ARG A 326 19.07 13.58 -16.07
C ARG A 326 18.99 15.09 -16.14
N ARG A 327 18.65 15.65 -17.30
CA ARG A 327 18.60 17.08 -17.50
C ARG A 327 17.45 17.73 -16.73
N ARG A 328 16.30 17.05 -16.61
CA ARG A 328 15.18 17.50 -15.77
C ARG A 328 15.61 17.61 -14.32
N ARG A 329 16.36 16.63 -13.82
CA ARG A 329 16.95 16.67 -12.47
C ARG A 329 17.93 17.85 -12.30
N GLU A 330 18.70 18.17 -13.34
CA GLU A 330 19.58 19.36 -13.34
C GLU A 330 18.81 20.68 -13.34
N LEU A 331 17.59 20.70 -13.85
CA LEU A 331 16.67 21.85 -13.80
C LEU A 331 15.95 21.99 -12.46
N GLY A 332 16.17 21.07 -11.51
CA GLY A 332 15.57 21.11 -10.19
C GLY A 332 14.28 20.31 -10.05
N ILE A 333 14.01 19.38 -10.98
CA ILE A 333 12.87 18.46 -10.86
C ILE A 333 13.36 17.19 -10.15
N ALA A 334 12.79 16.88 -8.99
CA ALA A 334 13.02 15.64 -8.27
C ALA A 334 11.80 14.70 -8.35
N HIS A 335 12.00 13.42 -8.15
CA HIS A 335 10.95 12.43 -8.33
C HIS A 335 11.02 11.34 -7.24
N ILE A 336 9.93 11.18 -6.50
CA ILE A 336 9.69 10.06 -5.60
C ILE A 336 8.78 9.07 -6.35
N PRO A 337 9.28 7.90 -6.77
CA PRO A 337 8.54 6.96 -7.60
C PRO A 337 7.52 6.15 -6.78
N GLU A 338 6.48 5.69 -7.45
CA GLU A 338 5.46 4.80 -6.90
C GLU A 338 6.05 3.46 -6.42
N ASP A 339 6.84 2.81 -7.27
CA ASP A 339 7.53 1.57 -6.94
C ASP A 339 8.98 1.85 -6.55
N ARG A 340 9.20 1.83 -5.22
CA ARG A 340 10.53 2.06 -4.62
C ARG A 340 11.57 1.00 -4.99
N HIS A 341 11.15 -0.25 -5.25
CA HIS A 341 12.06 -1.35 -5.56
C HIS A 341 12.46 -1.35 -7.04
N ARG A 342 11.56 -0.98 -7.93
CA ARG A 342 11.81 -0.94 -9.37
C ARG A 342 12.54 0.32 -9.78
N ARG A 343 12.22 1.48 -9.17
CA ARG A 343 12.70 2.81 -9.62
C ARG A 343 13.32 3.68 -8.53
N GLY A 344 13.14 3.33 -7.26
CA GLY A 344 13.58 4.15 -6.15
C GLY A 344 14.96 3.79 -5.62
N LEU A 345 15.27 2.50 -5.50
CA LEU A 345 16.47 1.98 -4.84
C LEU A 345 17.12 0.88 -5.66
N LEU A 346 18.43 0.76 -5.49
CA LEU A 346 19.21 -0.43 -5.84
C LEU A 346 19.37 -1.25 -4.57
N LEU A 347 18.58 -2.31 -4.40
CA LEU A 347 18.44 -3.04 -3.13
C LEU A 347 19.74 -3.66 -2.62
N ASP A 348 20.63 -4.09 -3.53
CA ASP A 348 21.91 -4.70 -3.20
C ASP A 348 23.02 -3.68 -2.90
N PHE A 349 22.79 -2.41 -3.23
CA PHE A 349 23.73 -1.32 -2.98
C PHE A 349 23.57 -0.80 -1.56
N SER A 350 24.65 -0.27 -1.01
CA SER A 350 24.68 0.37 0.30
C SER A 350 23.77 1.61 0.37
N LEU A 351 23.42 2.04 1.58
CA LEU A 351 22.70 3.30 1.77
C LEU A 351 23.52 4.49 1.25
N ALA A 352 24.85 4.44 1.39
CA ALA A 352 25.76 5.44 0.85
C ALA A 352 25.67 5.54 -0.68
N GLU A 353 25.72 4.43 -1.39
CA GLU A 353 25.56 4.39 -2.84
C GLU A 353 24.16 4.81 -3.29
N ASN A 354 23.11 4.36 -2.59
CA ASN A 354 21.76 4.80 -2.85
C ASN A 354 21.56 6.31 -2.61
N SER A 355 22.28 6.93 -1.68
CA SER A 355 22.19 8.35 -1.40
C SER A 355 22.64 9.26 -2.56
N ILE A 356 23.48 8.75 -3.45
CA ILE A 356 24.04 9.50 -4.59
C ILE A 356 23.36 9.21 -5.93
N LEU A 357 22.34 8.35 -5.98
CA LEU A 357 21.62 8.09 -7.21
C LEU A 357 21.06 9.39 -7.82
N GLY A 358 21.31 9.59 -9.11
CA GLY A 358 20.93 10.79 -9.83
C GLY A 358 21.81 12.02 -9.62
N VAL A 359 22.83 11.97 -8.73
CA VAL A 359 23.79 13.05 -8.51
C VAL A 359 25.26 12.56 -8.51
N HIS A 360 25.47 11.26 -8.72
CA HIS A 360 26.79 10.60 -8.67
C HIS A 360 27.85 11.22 -9.59
N TYR A 361 27.45 12.00 -10.59
CA TYR A 361 28.34 12.67 -11.55
C TYR A 361 28.62 14.15 -11.21
N ARG A 362 28.05 14.68 -10.11
CA ARG A 362 28.17 16.11 -9.75
C ARG A 362 29.22 16.32 -8.66
N PRO A 363 29.96 17.46 -8.66
CA PRO A 363 30.70 17.87 -7.49
C PRO A 363 29.76 18.08 -6.28
N PRO A 364 30.22 17.81 -5.04
CA PRO A 364 31.53 17.27 -4.66
C PRO A 364 31.63 15.74 -4.72
N ILE A 365 30.55 15.03 -5.17
CA ILE A 365 30.47 13.55 -5.20
C ILE A 365 31.48 12.98 -6.21
N ALA A 366 31.58 13.61 -7.37
CA ALA A 366 32.50 13.23 -8.42
C ALA A 366 33.17 14.44 -9.06
N ALA A 367 34.46 14.25 -9.40
CA ALA A 367 35.22 15.05 -10.31
C ALA A 367 35.83 14.10 -11.37
N ALA A 368 37.15 13.80 -11.33
CA ALA A 368 37.71 12.71 -12.14
C ALA A 368 37.36 11.31 -11.58
N PHE A 369 37.19 11.20 -10.27
CA PHE A 369 36.85 9.99 -9.53
C PHE A 369 35.76 10.27 -8.49
N LEU A 370 35.12 9.22 -7.99
CA LEU A 370 34.16 9.32 -6.89
C LEU A 370 34.91 9.67 -5.57
N ASN A 371 34.38 10.68 -4.88
CA ASN A 371 34.89 11.12 -3.59
C ASN A 371 34.17 10.37 -2.47
N LYS A 372 34.82 9.39 -1.86
CA LYS A 372 34.23 8.54 -0.80
C LYS A 372 33.80 9.34 0.43
N ASP A 373 34.59 10.35 0.83
CA ASP A 373 34.29 11.17 2.00
C ASP A 373 33.04 12.03 1.76
N ALA A 374 32.89 12.61 0.57
CA ALA A 374 31.71 13.37 0.19
C ALA A 374 30.46 12.48 0.11
N ILE A 375 30.61 11.24 -0.38
CA ILE A 375 29.53 10.25 -0.41
C ILE A 375 29.10 9.88 1.00
N HIS A 376 30.06 9.56 1.88
CA HIS A 376 29.79 9.21 3.26
C HIS A 376 29.12 10.36 4.03
N LYS A 377 29.65 11.57 3.89
CA LYS A 377 29.07 12.78 4.49
C LYS A 377 27.61 12.97 4.07
N ARG A 378 27.33 12.92 2.75
CA ARG A 378 25.96 13.03 2.21
C ARG A 378 25.04 11.94 2.76
N ALA A 379 25.50 10.70 2.79
CA ALA A 379 24.72 9.59 3.32
C ALA A 379 24.39 9.80 4.80
N THR A 380 25.34 10.26 5.61
CA THR A 380 25.15 10.55 7.04
C THR A 380 24.11 11.66 7.22
N GLU A 381 24.23 12.76 6.48
CA GLU A 381 23.27 13.88 6.53
C GLU A 381 21.83 13.42 6.19
N ILE A 382 21.67 12.57 5.18
CA ILE A 382 20.35 12.01 4.81
C ILE A 382 19.85 11.05 5.89
N ILE A 383 20.70 10.13 6.36
CA ILE A 383 20.34 9.11 7.37
C ILE A 383 19.90 9.77 8.68
N GLU A 384 20.63 10.80 9.13
CA GLU A 384 20.32 11.51 10.36
C GLU A 384 19.14 12.45 10.19
N GLY A 385 19.10 13.26 9.12
CA GLY A 385 18.06 14.25 8.87
C GLY A 385 16.67 13.62 8.65
N PHE A 386 16.64 12.40 8.10
CA PHE A 386 15.39 11.68 7.82
C PHE A 386 15.15 10.48 8.76
N ASP A 387 15.94 10.38 9.83
CA ASP A 387 15.85 9.30 10.82
C ASP A 387 15.72 7.90 10.17
N VAL A 388 16.61 7.61 9.24
CA VAL A 388 16.71 6.29 8.60
C VAL A 388 17.38 5.32 9.59
N ARG A 389 16.75 4.20 9.86
CA ARG A 389 17.26 3.20 10.81
C ARG A 389 17.40 1.82 10.16
N PRO A 390 18.49 1.08 10.49
CA PRO A 390 19.59 1.46 11.38
C PRO A 390 20.54 2.50 10.75
N ARG A 391 21.18 3.32 11.58
CA ARG A 391 22.10 4.41 11.16
C ARG A 391 23.46 3.88 10.73
N ASN A 392 23.50 3.11 9.66
CA ASN A 392 24.71 2.52 9.10
C ASN A 392 24.70 2.66 7.57
N SER A 393 25.47 3.60 7.04
CA SER A 393 25.54 3.89 5.61
C SER A 393 26.11 2.75 4.75
N ALA A 394 26.80 1.77 5.36
CA ALA A 394 27.38 0.62 4.67
C ALA A 394 26.37 -0.54 4.47
N LEU A 395 25.20 -0.50 5.13
CA LEU A 395 24.19 -1.54 4.95
C LEU A 395 23.59 -1.51 3.55
N ALA A 396 23.28 -2.68 3.00
CA ALA A 396 22.51 -2.79 1.77
C ALA A 396 21.06 -2.33 1.99
N ALA A 397 20.48 -1.63 1.02
CA ALA A 397 19.12 -1.05 1.14
C ALA A 397 18.03 -2.11 1.40
N ARG A 398 18.23 -3.37 0.96
CA ARG A 398 17.33 -4.49 1.26
C ARG A 398 17.21 -4.81 2.76
N ALA A 399 18.17 -4.42 3.58
CA ALA A 399 18.15 -4.65 5.03
C ALA A 399 17.24 -3.67 5.78
N LEU A 400 16.75 -2.62 5.11
CA LEU A 400 15.83 -1.64 5.68
C LEU A 400 14.38 -2.12 5.61
N SER A 401 13.57 -1.72 6.61
CA SER A 401 12.10 -1.81 6.50
C SER A 401 11.58 -0.88 5.39
N GLY A 402 10.36 -1.14 4.89
CA GLY A 402 9.74 -0.32 3.85
C GLY A 402 9.67 1.17 4.20
N GLY A 403 9.34 1.51 5.45
CA GLY A 403 9.32 2.89 5.92
C GLY A 403 10.71 3.54 5.89
N ASN A 404 11.77 2.83 6.28
CA ASN A 404 13.14 3.35 6.23
C ASN A 404 13.68 3.44 4.80
N GLN A 405 13.30 2.52 3.91
CA GLN A 405 13.57 2.63 2.48
C GLN A 405 12.96 3.90 1.89
N GLN A 406 11.71 4.18 2.23
CA GLN A 406 11.00 5.38 1.76
C GLN A 406 11.62 6.67 2.32
N LYS A 407 11.98 6.70 3.61
CA LYS A 407 12.71 7.82 4.21
C LYS A 407 14.04 8.10 3.51
N LEU A 408 14.78 7.06 3.10
CA LEU A 408 16.03 7.21 2.34
C LEU A 408 15.78 7.84 0.96
N ILE A 409 14.76 7.39 0.24
CA ILE A 409 14.39 7.97 -1.07
C ILE A 409 14.01 9.44 -0.91
N ILE A 410 13.10 9.74 0.02
CA ILE A 410 12.64 11.11 0.29
C ILE A 410 13.81 12.00 0.69
N GLY A 411 14.66 11.55 1.60
CA GLY A 411 15.84 12.28 2.03
C GLY A 411 16.80 12.58 0.89
N ARG A 412 17.03 11.61 0.01
CA ARG A 412 17.83 11.79 -1.19
C ARG A 412 17.26 12.85 -2.13
N GLU A 413 15.96 12.78 -2.38
CA GLU A 413 15.27 13.70 -3.30
C GLU A 413 15.15 15.12 -2.70
N PHE A 414 14.99 15.25 -1.39
CA PHE A 414 14.95 16.55 -0.71
C PHE A 414 16.34 17.22 -0.62
N HIS A 415 17.37 16.41 -0.43
CA HIS A 415 18.74 16.92 -0.29
C HIS A 415 19.28 17.65 -1.56
N VAL A 416 18.58 17.55 -2.69
CA VAL A 416 18.92 18.34 -3.91
C VAL A 416 18.21 19.69 -3.97
N ASN A 417 17.42 20.07 -2.96
CA ASN A 417 16.61 21.29 -2.89
C ASN A 417 15.81 21.50 -4.18
N PRO A 418 14.82 20.63 -4.47
CA PRO A 418 14.10 20.67 -5.73
C PRO A 418 13.22 21.91 -5.82
N LYS A 419 13.08 22.46 -7.04
CA LYS A 419 12.09 23.49 -7.36
C LYS A 419 10.72 22.89 -7.64
N VAL A 420 10.72 21.70 -8.22
CA VAL A 420 9.53 20.89 -8.49
C VAL A 420 9.77 19.48 -7.95
N LEU A 421 8.84 18.96 -7.17
CA LEU A 421 8.85 17.60 -6.67
C LEU A 421 7.64 16.84 -7.21
N LEU A 422 7.93 15.77 -7.94
CA LEU A 422 6.93 14.81 -8.39
C LEU A 422 6.88 13.69 -7.35
N VAL A 423 5.73 13.46 -6.74
CA VAL A 423 5.54 12.49 -5.65
C VAL A 423 4.46 11.50 -6.04
N SER A 424 4.81 10.24 -6.12
CA SER A 424 3.85 9.17 -6.38
C SER A 424 3.82 8.18 -5.22
N GLN A 425 2.64 7.98 -4.62
CA GLN A 425 2.36 7.00 -3.56
C GLN A 425 3.38 7.07 -2.39
N PRO A 426 3.63 8.24 -1.77
CA PRO A 426 4.74 8.42 -0.83
C PRO A 426 4.65 7.55 0.42
N THR A 427 3.45 7.10 0.79
CA THR A 427 3.20 6.32 2.01
C THR A 427 2.83 4.86 1.74
N ARG A 428 2.83 4.42 0.48
CA ARG A 428 2.48 3.04 0.12
C ARG A 428 3.38 2.02 0.82
N GLY A 429 2.76 1.18 1.67
CA GLY A 429 3.45 0.11 2.39
C GLY A 429 4.45 0.59 3.44
N VAL A 430 4.19 1.74 4.07
CA VAL A 430 4.94 2.24 5.22
C VAL A 430 4.05 2.25 6.48
N ASP A 431 4.69 2.36 7.62
CA ASP A 431 4.00 2.40 8.92
C ASP A 431 3.47 3.81 9.25
N ILE A 432 2.52 3.88 10.21
CA ILE A 432 1.86 5.14 10.60
C ILE A 432 2.86 6.20 11.08
N GLY A 433 3.88 5.79 11.84
CA GLY A 433 4.91 6.72 12.30
C GLY A 433 5.75 7.31 11.17
N ALA A 434 6.00 6.53 10.11
CA ALA A 434 6.67 7.02 8.90
C ALA A 434 5.74 7.91 8.05
N ILE A 435 4.44 7.62 7.97
CA ILE A 435 3.44 8.45 7.27
C ILE A 435 3.45 9.87 7.83
N GLU A 436 3.29 10.03 9.15
CA GLU A 436 3.33 11.34 9.82
C GLU A 436 4.61 12.11 9.46
N PHE A 437 5.77 11.43 9.55
CA PHE A 437 7.06 12.02 9.23
C PHE A 437 7.11 12.52 7.78
N ILE A 438 6.71 11.67 6.83
CA ILE A 438 6.73 11.97 5.38
C ILE A 438 5.82 13.18 5.10
N HIS A 439 4.62 13.20 5.63
CA HIS A 439 3.68 14.30 5.45
C HIS A 439 4.25 15.64 5.96
N ARG A 440 4.84 15.65 7.16
CA ARG A 440 5.52 16.84 7.69
C ARG A 440 6.64 17.33 6.79
N GLN A 441 7.44 16.40 6.25
CA GLN A 441 8.53 16.76 5.35
C GLN A 441 8.02 17.37 4.04
N LEU A 442 6.93 16.83 3.45
CA LEU A 442 6.32 17.37 2.24
C LEU A 442 5.77 18.78 2.48
N VAL A 443 5.06 19.02 3.59
CA VAL A 443 4.56 20.33 3.96
C VAL A 443 5.71 21.33 4.18
N ALA A 444 6.76 20.92 4.91
CA ALA A 444 7.92 21.76 5.14
C ALA A 444 8.65 22.14 3.85
N LEU A 445 8.75 21.23 2.87
CA LEU A 445 9.35 21.52 1.57
C LEU A 445 8.48 22.47 0.73
N ARG A 446 7.14 22.32 0.77
CA ARG A 446 6.20 23.27 0.18
C ARG A 446 6.42 24.67 0.75
N ASP A 447 6.47 24.80 2.07
CA ASP A 447 6.64 26.09 2.77
C ASP A 447 7.99 26.75 2.47
N GLN A 448 8.98 25.99 2.00
CA GLN A 448 10.25 26.50 1.47
C GLN A 448 10.13 26.96 -0.01
N GLY A 449 8.95 26.91 -0.62
CA GLY A 449 8.69 27.36 -1.97
C GLY A 449 8.78 26.28 -3.06
N CYS A 450 8.90 25.01 -2.71
CA CYS A 450 8.87 23.92 -3.68
C CYS A 450 7.44 23.74 -4.23
N ALA A 451 7.32 23.57 -5.55
CA ALA A 451 6.08 23.15 -6.21
C ALA A 451 5.97 21.62 -6.13
N ILE A 452 4.89 21.09 -5.54
CA ILE A 452 4.73 19.65 -5.34
C ILE A 452 3.52 19.15 -6.11
N LEU A 453 3.74 18.16 -6.98
CA LEU A 453 2.67 17.37 -7.62
C LEU A 453 2.58 16.04 -6.88
N LEU A 454 1.48 15.82 -6.15
CA LEU A 454 1.25 14.64 -5.32
C LEU A 454 0.22 13.73 -5.97
N VAL A 455 0.59 12.50 -6.23
CA VAL A 455 -0.33 11.42 -6.65
C VAL A 455 -0.41 10.39 -5.54
N SER A 456 -1.60 10.09 -5.06
CA SER A 456 -1.84 9.00 -4.11
C SER A 456 -3.17 8.30 -4.39
N ALA A 457 -3.20 6.99 -4.24
CA ALA A 457 -4.41 6.19 -4.23
C ALA A 457 -5.19 6.35 -2.90
N GLU A 458 -4.51 6.75 -1.83
CA GLU A 458 -5.13 7.01 -0.53
C GLU A 458 -5.79 8.40 -0.55
N LEU A 459 -7.13 8.40 -0.66
CA LEU A 459 -7.89 9.63 -0.78
C LEU A 459 -7.69 10.57 0.42
N GLU A 460 -7.59 10.01 1.64
CA GLU A 460 -7.30 10.79 2.86
C GLU A 460 -5.93 11.48 2.77
N GLU A 461 -4.91 10.82 2.21
CA GLU A 461 -3.59 11.40 2.05
C GLU A 461 -3.63 12.58 1.08
N VAL A 462 -4.17 12.36 -0.13
CA VAL A 462 -4.17 13.40 -1.16
C VAL A 462 -5.03 14.60 -0.78
N THR A 463 -6.19 14.38 -0.12
CA THR A 463 -7.05 15.48 0.34
C THR A 463 -6.46 16.26 1.50
N SER A 464 -5.80 15.59 2.44
CA SER A 464 -5.22 16.26 3.63
C SER A 464 -4.00 17.11 3.29
N LEU A 465 -3.18 16.68 2.32
CA LEU A 465 -1.93 17.37 1.99
C LEU A 465 -2.10 18.43 0.89
N SER A 466 -3.03 18.25 -0.03
CA SER A 466 -3.16 19.12 -1.20
C SER A 466 -3.76 20.47 -0.87
N ASP A 467 -3.28 21.51 -1.52
CA ASP A 467 -3.87 22.85 -1.49
C ASP A 467 -4.93 22.99 -2.58
N ARG A 468 -4.76 22.28 -3.71
CA ARG A 468 -5.75 22.07 -4.78
C ARG A 468 -5.74 20.61 -5.19
N LEU A 469 -6.90 20.09 -5.57
CA LEU A 469 -7.06 18.68 -5.96
C LEU A 469 -7.62 18.58 -7.37
N LEU A 470 -6.88 17.92 -8.25
CA LEU A 470 -7.30 17.55 -9.60
C LEU A 470 -7.79 16.10 -9.57
N ILE A 471 -8.88 15.85 -10.26
CA ILE A 471 -9.42 14.49 -10.40
C ILE A 471 -9.13 14.00 -11.82
N ILE A 472 -8.49 12.84 -11.93
CA ILE A 472 -8.20 12.23 -13.22
C ILE A 472 -9.11 11.02 -13.44
N HIS A 473 -9.73 10.96 -14.62
CA HIS A 473 -10.57 9.85 -15.08
C HIS A 473 -10.30 9.58 -16.56
N GLU A 474 -10.07 8.34 -16.93
CA GLU A 474 -9.76 7.91 -18.30
C GLU A 474 -8.74 8.78 -19.04
N GLY A 475 -7.66 9.14 -18.34
CA GLY A 475 -6.57 9.94 -18.88
C GLY A 475 -6.85 11.43 -19.06
N LYS A 476 -7.95 11.97 -18.52
CA LYS A 476 -8.34 13.37 -18.58
C LYS A 476 -8.51 13.95 -17.18
N ILE A 477 -8.34 15.28 -17.06
CA ILE A 477 -8.77 15.96 -15.83
C ILE A 477 -10.30 16.10 -15.88
N ALA A 478 -10.98 15.35 -15.04
CA ALA A 478 -12.43 15.37 -14.89
C ALA A 478 -12.93 16.57 -14.09
N GLY A 479 -12.10 17.13 -13.23
CA GLY A 479 -12.45 18.31 -12.44
C GLY A 479 -11.32 18.76 -11.54
N GLU A 480 -11.49 19.97 -11.00
CA GLU A 480 -10.65 20.55 -9.96
C GLU A 480 -11.53 20.93 -8.78
N VAL A 481 -11.13 20.54 -7.58
CA VAL A 481 -11.88 20.82 -6.35
C VAL A 481 -10.97 21.36 -5.25
N ASP A 482 -11.55 22.14 -4.34
CA ASP A 482 -10.89 22.53 -3.10
C ASP A 482 -11.02 21.40 -2.08
N PRO A 483 -9.90 20.77 -1.66
CA PRO A 483 -9.95 19.65 -0.72
C PRO A 483 -10.46 20.03 0.69
N LYS A 484 -10.55 21.34 1.01
CA LYS A 484 -11.12 21.81 2.29
C LYS A 484 -12.65 21.80 2.29
N VAL A 485 -13.29 21.84 1.13
CA VAL A 485 -14.73 22.02 0.96
C VAL A 485 -15.38 20.80 0.31
N ALA A 486 -14.70 20.15 -0.64
CA ALA A 486 -15.23 19.02 -1.39
C ALA A 486 -15.51 17.81 -0.48
N THR A 487 -16.65 17.17 -0.69
CA THR A 487 -17.02 15.95 0.01
C THR A 487 -16.36 14.72 -0.64
N LEU A 488 -16.14 13.66 0.16
CA LEU A 488 -15.60 12.40 -0.37
C LEU A 488 -16.52 11.80 -1.45
N GLU A 489 -17.83 12.06 -1.37
CA GLU A 489 -18.82 11.59 -2.34
C GLU A 489 -18.66 12.31 -3.68
N GLU A 490 -18.49 13.65 -3.67
CA GLU A 490 -18.21 14.46 -4.88
C GLU A 490 -16.92 13.99 -5.56
N ILE A 491 -15.83 13.84 -4.79
CA ILE A 491 -14.56 13.37 -5.31
C ILE A 491 -14.72 11.95 -5.90
N GLY A 492 -15.38 11.04 -5.19
CA GLY A 492 -15.62 9.68 -5.63
C GLY A 492 -16.46 9.62 -6.92
N LEU A 493 -17.43 10.50 -7.06
CA LEU A 493 -18.25 10.60 -8.27
C LEU A 493 -17.43 11.02 -9.50
N LEU A 494 -16.59 12.06 -9.36
CA LEU A 494 -15.69 12.51 -10.41
C LEU A 494 -14.63 11.46 -10.78
N MET A 495 -14.17 10.67 -9.81
CA MET A 495 -13.22 9.58 -10.06
C MET A 495 -13.81 8.43 -10.88
N THR A 496 -15.12 8.21 -10.82
CA THR A 496 -15.78 7.02 -11.41
C THR A 496 -16.60 7.31 -12.65
N ARG A 497 -17.14 8.52 -12.80
CA ARG A 497 -18.08 8.87 -13.88
C ARG A 497 -17.55 9.96 -14.82
N GLY A 498 -16.48 10.63 -14.45
CA GLY A 498 -16.04 11.85 -15.15
C GLY A 498 -17.06 12.98 -14.93
N HIS A 499 -17.27 13.75 -15.96
CA HIS A 499 -18.32 14.81 -15.97
C HIS A 499 -19.71 14.24 -16.12
#